data_bab863f1450a5cd3baa49cfcd95fa014
#
_entry.id   bab863f1450a5cd3baa49cfcd95fa014
#
_cell.length_a   1.000
_cell.length_b   1.000
_cell.length_c   1.000
_cell.angle_alpha   90.00
_cell.angle_beta   90.00
_cell.angle_gamma   90.00
#
_symmetry.space_group_name_H-M   'P 1'
#
loop_
_entity.id
_entity.type
_entity.pdbx_description
1 polymer ?
#
loop_
_entity_poly.entity_id
_entity_poly.type
_entity_poly.pdbx_seq_one_letter_code
_entity_poly.pdbx_strand_id
1 'polypeptide(L)'
;TPGWHNIGGKLFHVNDGKQFDHDKFIGSLELDHNGYYITGSTELDALLASAVKSVVKDSMTQQQKLRAVYDYAKNTFGYLGIGAADTSKSDWALTSATDMLKTHKGNCYSWAAGFTYLARQVGFDAQAIPGTGVSPKGSESVHAWTEITIDGTAYTFDPQIESVYKKRYNENYDLFMKKYGEAVWGYKKPEVTKPEQPETVKVDEQLSALVSKIYGARPFGGMGVDEEALYNGMGEDGMGRGLFWYLGTDDIKFEAGVASESMITSQAHSIVVLRFADEKQAADAAAKLKTTVDPRKWICVGVDEAKVVSKGKLVCVVMDDENGDYYINNFKANA
;
A
#
# COMPACT_ATOMS: atom_id res chain seq x y z
N THR A 1 -6.31 -9.80 27.19
CA THR A 1 -6.91 -8.45 27.06
C THR A 1 -7.02 -8.07 25.60
N PRO A 2 -8.03 -7.30 25.18
CA PRO A 2 -8.06 -6.77 23.81
C PRO A 2 -6.83 -5.94 23.47
N GLY A 3 -6.46 -5.93 22.20
CA GLY A 3 -5.32 -5.16 21.66
C GLY A 3 -4.21 -6.02 21.08
N TRP A 4 -3.09 -5.38 20.77
CA TRP A 4 -1.92 -6.02 20.17
C TRP A 4 -1.04 -6.73 21.18
N HIS A 5 -0.64 -7.95 20.86
CA HIS A 5 0.19 -8.82 21.69
C HIS A 5 1.39 -9.34 20.93
N ASN A 6 2.52 -9.52 21.64
CA ASN A 6 3.72 -10.14 21.10
C ASN A 6 4.10 -11.36 21.91
N ILE A 7 4.03 -12.55 21.30
CA ILE A 7 4.50 -13.80 21.94
C ILE A 7 5.54 -14.46 21.02
N GLY A 8 6.72 -14.70 21.56
CA GLY A 8 7.82 -15.28 20.79
C GLY A 8 8.30 -14.40 19.62
N GLY A 9 8.05 -13.09 19.69
CA GLY A 9 8.35 -12.12 18.63
C GLY A 9 7.29 -11.99 17.55
N LYS A 10 6.29 -12.87 17.51
CA LYS A 10 5.14 -12.78 16.59
C LYS A 10 4.10 -11.83 17.15
N LEU A 11 3.46 -11.07 16.27
CA LEU A 11 2.39 -10.13 16.58
C LEU A 11 1.03 -10.74 16.25
N PHE A 12 0.05 -10.53 17.11
CA PHE A 12 -1.35 -10.88 16.88
C PHE A 12 -2.27 -9.90 17.60
N HIS A 13 -3.52 -9.86 17.19
CA HIS A 13 -4.52 -8.97 17.77
C HIS A 13 -5.66 -9.75 18.43
N VAL A 14 -6.08 -9.28 19.62
CA VAL A 14 -7.25 -9.79 20.35
C VAL A 14 -8.33 -8.72 20.28
N ASN A 15 -9.51 -9.05 19.76
CA ASN A 15 -10.64 -8.15 19.68
C ASN A 15 -11.37 -7.96 21.01
N ASP A 16 -12.36 -7.06 21.06
CA ASP A 16 -13.15 -6.79 22.25
C ASP A 16 -13.95 -8.01 22.74
N GLY A 17 -14.28 -8.94 21.85
CA GLY A 17 -14.88 -10.25 22.17
C GLY A 17 -13.89 -11.25 22.75
N LYS A 18 -12.63 -10.85 22.97
CA LYS A 18 -11.51 -11.67 23.46
C LYS A 18 -11.16 -12.86 22.56
N GLN A 19 -11.42 -12.72 21.26
CA GLN A 19 -11.04 -13.68 20.23
C GLN A 19 -9.85 -13.16 19.44
N PHE A 20 -9.06 -14.06 18.86
CA PHE A 20 -8.01 -13.68 17.92
C PHE A 20 -8.63 -13.22 16.61
N ASP A 21 -8.16 -12.09 16.13
CA ASP A 21 -8.43 -11.66 14.76
C ASP A 21 -7.54 -12.44 13.79
N HIS A 22 -8.07 -12.84 12.64
CA HIS A 22 -7.36 -13.56 11.59
C HIS A 22 -7.98 -13.27 10.22
N ASP A 23 -7.26 -13.54 9.13
CA ASP A 23 -7.72 -13.37 7.76
C ASP A 23 -8.26 -11.96 7.49
N LYS A 24 -7.60 -10.94 7.98
CA LYS A 24 -8.06 -9.54 7.83
C LYS A 24 -6.92 -8.54 7.99
N PHE A 25 -7.21 -7.30 7.61
CA PHE A 25 -6.37 -6.14 7.90
C PHE A 25 -6.85 -5.39 9.13
N ILE A 26 -5.90 -4.83 9.90
CA ILE A 26 -6.14 -3.81 10.93
C ILE A 26 -5.22 -2.64 10.60
N GLY A 27 -5.75 -1.57 10.01
CA GLY A 27 -4.94 -0.57 9.33
C GLY A 27 -4.20 -1.21 8.15
N SER A 28 -2.90 -0.98 8.04
CA SER A 28 -2.05 -1.63 7.03
C SER A 28 -1.47 -2.98 7.49
N LEU A 29 -1.88 -3.50 8.65
CA LEU A 29 -1.35 -4.74 9.20
C LEU A 29 -2.21 -5.94 8.80
N GLU A 30 -1.67 -6.81 7.95
CA GLU A 30 -2.33 -8.04 7.51
C GLU A 30 -2.14 -9.17 8.52
N LEU A 31 -3.24 -9.81 8.90
CA LEU A 31 -3.24 -11.00 9.76
C LEU A 31 -3.55 -12.25 8.94
N ASP A 32 -2.70 -13.26 9.03
CA ASP A 32 -2.87 -14.55 8.35
C ASP A 32 -4.00 -15.39 8.97
N HIS A 33 -4.23 -16.58 8.41
CA HIS A 33 -5.22 -17.54 8.90
C HIS A 33 -4.96 -17.97 10.36
N ASN A 34 -3.74 -17.92 10.83
CA ASN A 34 -3.38 -18.23 12.21
C ASN A 34 -3.47 -17.03 13.15
N GLY A 35 -3.85 -15.86 12.62
CA GLY A 35 -3.97 -14.60 13.35
C GLY A 35 -2.65 -13.85 13.57
N TYR A 36 -1.57 -14.24 12.90
CA TYR A 36 -0.31 -13.53 13.00
C TYR A 36 -0.15 -12.47 11.91
N TYR A 37 0.43 -11.33 12.30
CA TYR A 37 0.86 -10.33 11.32
C TYR A 37 1.91 -10.91 10.38
N ILE A 38 1.70 -10.67 9.08
CA ILE A 38 2.59 -11.05 7.99
C ILE A 38 2.92 -9.85 7.10
N THR A 39 4.11 -9.87 6.51
CA THR A 39 4.57 -8.83 5.56
C THR A 39 4.39 -9.21 4.11
N GLY A 40 3.98 -10.44 3.82
CA GLY A 40 4.02 -11.05 2.50
C GLY A 40 5.39 -11.67 2.15
N SER A 41 6.40 -11.53 3.02
CA SER A 41 7.73 -12.12 2.88
C SER A 41 8.07 -12.98 4.08
N THR A 42 8.14 -14.29 3.90
CA THR A 42 8.47 -15.23 5.00
C THR A 42 9.88 -14.99 5.56
N GLU A 43 10.83 -14.49 4.74
CA GLU A 43 12.17 -14.11 5.20
C GLU A 43 12.10 -12.90 6.13
N LEU A 44 11.38 -11.85 5.74
CA LEU A 44 11.22 -10.64 6.56
C LEU A 44 10.46 -10.96 7.84
N ASP A 45 9.40 -11.76 7.78
CA ASP A 45 8.63 -12.18 8.96
C ASP A 45 9.51 -12.89 10.00
N ALA A 46 10.40 -13.78 9.56
CA ALA A 46 11.34 -14.48 10.44
C ALA A 46 12.37 -13.53 11.08
N LEU A 47 12.91 -12.59 10.30
CA LEU A 47 13.86 -11.59 10.76
C LEU A 47 13.23 -10.65 11.80
N LEU A 48 12.02 -10.16 11.52
CA LEU A 48 11.25 -9.32 12.44
C LEU A 48 10.92 -10.04 13.74
N ALA A 49 10.42 -11.27 13.66
CA ALA A 49 10.11 -12.07 14.85
C ALA A 49 11.36 -12.29 15.71
N SER A 50 12.52 -12.55 15.12
CA SER A 50 13.80 -12.71 15.82
C SER A 50 14.22 -11.41 16.52
N ALA A 51 14.19 -10.27 15.80
CA ALA A 51 14.56 -8.97 16.34
C ALA A 51 13.63 -8.56 17.50
N VAL A 52 12.32 -8.64 17.30
CA VAL A 52 11.32 -8.26 18.33
C VAL A 52 11.42 -9.16 19.55
N LYS A 53 11.57 -10.47 19.36
CA LYS A 53 11.76 -11.42 20.48
C LYS A 53 12.94 -11.04 21.39
N SER A 54 13.98 -10.43 20.84
CA SER A 54 15.19 -10.07 21.61
C SER A 54 14.99 -8.88 22.53
N VAL A 55 14.04 -7.97 22.25
CA VAL A 55 13.89 -6.69 22.97
C VAL A 55 12.49 -6.41 23.50
N VAL A 56 11.47 -7.16 23.08
CA VAL A 56 10.07 -6.93 23.46
C VAL A 56 9.56 -8.04 24.35
N LYS A 57 8.84 -7.66 25.42
CA LYS A 57 8.06 -8.56 26.28
C LYS A 57 6.59 -8.20 26.16
N ASP A 58 5.70 -9.17 26.22
CA ASP A 58 4.25 -8.91 26.11
C ASP A 58 3.73 -8.04 27.26
N SER A 59 4.37 -8.09 28.43
CA SER A 59 4.03 -7.23 29.58
C SER A 59 4.32 -5.73 29.38
N MET A 60 5.05 -5.36 28.33
CA MET A 60 5.31 -3.95 27.98
C MET A 60 4.04 -3.30 27.44
N THR A 61 3.87 -1.99 27.73
CA THR A 61 2.86 -1.17 27.04
C THR A 61 3.22 -1.03 25.57
N GLN A 62 2.25 -0.70 24.71
CA GLN A 62 2.51 -0.48 23.27
C GLN A 62 3.61 0.57 23.05
N GLN A 63 3.60 1.67 23.81
CA GLN A 63 4.63 2.69 23.70
C GLN A 63 6.02 2.19 24.14
N GLN A 64 6.09 1.34 25.17
CA GLN A 64 7.35 0.71 25.58
C GLN A 64 7.88 -0.25 24.51
N LYS A 65 6.99 -1.01 23.86
CA LYS A 65 7.36 -1.89 22.74
C LYS A 65 7.92 -1.07 21.57
N LEU A 66 7.24 0.03 21.20
CA LEU A 66 7.70 0.94 20.13
C LEU A 66 9.09 1.53 20.46
N ARG A 67 9.28 1.97 21.70
CA ARG A 67 10.58 2.48 22.15
C ARG A 67 11.66 1.40 22.09
N ALA A 68 11.36 0.18 22.50
CA ALA A 68 12.31 -0.94 22.48
C ALA A 68 12.80 -1.28 21.08
N VAL A 69 11.88 -1.32 20.08
CA VAL A 69 12.27 -1.57 18.68
C VAL A 69 12.96 -0.37 18.04
N TYR A 70 12.65 0.87 18.47
CA TYR A 70 13.39 2.07 18.05
C TYR A 70 14.83 2.03 18.54
N ASP A 71 15.03 1.72 19.82
CA ASP A 71 16.37 1.59 20.41
C ASP A 71 17.14 0.40 19.82
N TYR A 72 16.45 -0.70 19.48
CA TYR A 72 17.05 -1.80 18.72
C TYR A 72 17.59 -1.30 17.38
N ALA A 73 16.79 -0.63 16.58
CA ALA A 73 17.23 -0.09 15.29
C ALA A 73 18.40 0.88 15.48
N LYS A 74 18.28 1.84 16.41
CA LYS A 74 19.32 2.86 16.70
C LYS A 74 20.67 2.25 17.10
N ASN A 75 20.66 1.15 17.87
CA ASN A 75 21.87 0.56 18.42
C ASN A 75 22.47 -0.54 17.54
N THR A 76 21.64 -1.24 16.75
CA THR A 76 22.05 -2.40 15.96
C THR A 76 22.40 -2.03 14.53
N PHE A 77 21.68 -1.08 13.92
CA PHE A 77 21.89 -0.73 12.54
C PHE A 77 23.14 0.14 12.34
N GLY A 78 23.79 -0.04 11.20
CA GLY A 78 24.94 0.71 10.74
C GLY A 78 24.64 1.44 9.44
N TYR A 79 25.21 2.65 9.29
CA TYR A 79 25.07 3.40 8.06
C TYR A 79 26.04 2.91 6.99
N LEU A 80 25.51 2.67 5.79
CA LEU A 80 26.27 2.37 4.59
C LEU A 80 25.82 3.33 3.48
N GLY A 81 26.77 4.09 2.94
CA GLY A 81 26.49 5.08 1.87
C GLY A 81 26.38 4.41 0.50
N ILE A 82 25.34 3.62 0.32
CA ILE A 82 24.91 3.06 -0.97
C ILE A 82 23.88 3.97 -1.62
N GLY A 83 23.65 3.82 -2.93
CA GLY A 83 22.65 4.64 -3.65
C GLY A 83 21.26 4.61 -3.03
N ALA A 84 20.45 5.60 -3.38
CA ALA A 84 19.06 5.67 -2.91
C ALA A 84 18.26 4.45 -3.38
N ALA A 85 17.29 4.03 -2.57
CA ALA A 85 16.32 3.02 -3.00
C ALA A 85 15.48 3.57 -4.15
N ASP A 86 15.09 2.69 -5.07
CA ASP A 86 14.14 3.04 -6.12
C ASP A 86 12.71 3.04 -5.53
N THR A 87 12.30 4.21 -5.02
CA THR A 87 11.02 4.39 -4.36
C THR A 87 9.82 4.40 -5.31
N SER A 88 10.04 4.28 -6.62
CA SER A 88 8.97 4.08 -7.61
C SER A 88 8.39 2.66 -7.57
N LYS A 89 9.12 1.70 -6.99
CA LYS A 89 8.67 0.33 -6.81
C LYS A 89 7.81 0.21 -5.57
N SER A 90 6.66 -0.43 -5.68
CA SER A 90 5.72 -0.64 -4.56
C SER A 90 6.33 -1.43 -3.39
N ASP A 91 7.29 -2.32 -3.67
CA ASP A 91 7.96 -3.18 -2.70
C ASP A 91 9.30 -2.64 -2.16
N TRP A 92 9.66 -1.38 -2.49
CA TRP A 92 10.96 -0.82 -2.11
C TRP A 92 11.23 -0.89 -0.60
N ALA A 93 10.21 -0.61 0.20
CA ALA A 93 10.33 -0.61 1.65
C ALA A 93 10.48 -2.03 2.21
N LEU A 94 9.75 -3.01 1.64
CA LEU A 94 9.85 -4.42 2.02
C LEU A 94 11.25 -4.95 1.72
N THR A 95 11.75 -4.73 0.51
CA THR A 95 13.09 -5.14 0.07
C THR A 95 14.17 -4.47 0.93
N SER A 96 14.09 -3.15 1.13
CA SER A 96 15.04 -2.40 1.96
C SER A 96 15.04 -2.83 3.42
N ALA A 97 13.87 -3.16 4.00
CA ALA A 97 13.75 -3.66 5.37
C ALA A 97 14.35 -5.06 5.51
N THR A 98 14.11 -5.94 4.52
CA THR A 98 14.69 -7.30 4.50
C THR A 98 16.21 -7.24 4.50
N ASP A 99 16.79 -6.45 3.61
CA ASP A 99 18.24 -6.27 3.53
C ASP A 99 18.82 -5.66 4.81
N MET A 100 18.12 -4.66 5.38
CA MET A 100 18.57 -4.00 6.61
C MET A 100 18.58 -4.93 7.82
N LEU A 101 17.52 -5.72 8.01
CA LEU A 101 17.43 -6.66 9.13
C LEU A 101 18.37 -7.86 8.95
N LYS A 102 18.70 -8.23 7.72
CA LYS A 102 19.63 -9.30 7.40
C LYS A 102 21.09 -8.90 7.58
N THR A 103 21.46 -7.72 7.10
CA THR A 103 22.84 -7.25 7.07
C THR A 103 23.21 -6.28 8.20
N HIS A 104 22.22 -5.68 8.82
CA HIS A 104 22.33 -4.56 9.76
C HIS A 104 23.08 -3.35 9.19
N LYS A 105 23.13 -3.19 7.88
CA LYS A 105 23.83 -2.09 7.20
C LYS A 105 23.00 -1.57 6.03
N GLY A 106 22.83 -0.25 5.96
CA GLY A 106 22.10 0.37 4.86
C GLY A 106 22.11 1.89 4.92
N ASN A 107 21.53 2.51 3.91
CA ASN A 107 21.35 3.97 3.85
C ASN A 107 20.09 4.41 4.63
N CYS A 108 19.75 5.71 4.56
CA CYS A 108 18.58 6.25 5.26
C CYS A 108 17.26 5.57 4.88
N TYR A 109 17.10 5.15 3.62
CA TYR A 109 15.91 4.39 3.17
C TYR A 109 15.80 3.03 3.84
N SER A 110 16.92 2.30 3.92
CA SER A 110 16.97 1.00 4.58
C SER A 110 16.71 1.10 6.09
N TRP A 111 17.21 2.18 6.73
CA TRP A 111 16.94 2.44 8.14
C TRP A 111 15.46 2.75 8.39
N ALA A 112 14.88 3.65 7.60
CA ALA A 112 13.47 4.00 7.69
C ALA A 112 12.58 2.77 7.45
N ALA A 113 12.84 2.01 6.40
CA ALA A 113 12.11 0.79 6.10
C ALA A 113 12.25 -0.26 7.22
N GLY A 114 13.48 -0.51 7.68
CA GLY A 114 13.74 -1.48 8.76
C GLY A 114 13.00 -1.13 10.04
N PHE A 115 13.05 0.15 10.46
CA PHE A 115 12.30 0.58 11.63
C PHE A 115 10.77 0.58 11.41
N THR A 116 10.31 0.93 10.21
CA THR A 116 8.88 0.84 9.85
C THR A 116 8.32 -0.56 10.08
N TYR A 117 9.00 -1.58 9.57
CA TYR A 117 8.53 -2.96 9.75
C TYR A 117 8.71 -3.46 11.20
N LEU A 118 9.71 -3.01 11.93
CA LEU A 118 9.83 -3.27 13.36
C LEU A 118 8.67 -2.64 14.16
N ALA A 119 8.25 -1.41 13.81
CA ALA A 119 7.11 -0.75 14.42
C ALA A 119 5.79 -1.47 14.09
N ARG A 120 5.63 -1.94 12.86
CA ARG A 120 4.49 -2.80 12.45
C ARG A 120 4.47 -4.11 13.25
N GLN A 121 5.62 -4.73 13.45
CA GLN A 121 5.74 -5.98 14.23
C GLN A 121 5.39 -5.81 15.71
N VAL A 122 5.22 -4.60 16.20
CA VAL A 122 4.70 -4.31 17.54
C VAL A 122 3.33 -3.61 17.53
N GLY A 123 2.62 -3.62 16.39
CA GLY A 123 1.21 -3.22 16.29
C GLY A 123 0.96 -1.76 15.95
N PHE A 124 1.93 -1.06 15.32
CA PHE A 124 1.74 0.31 14.85
C PHE A 124 1.57 0.35 13.33
N ASP A 125 0.61 1.13 12.86
CA ASP A 125 0.43 1.43 11.44
C ASP A 125 1.49 2.47 11.01
N ALA A 126 2.68 1.97 10.69
CA ALA A 126 3.86 2.76 10.39
C ALA A 126 4.13 2.79 8.88
N GLN A 127 4.67 3.91 8.39
CA GLN A 127 5.03 4.10 7.00
C GLN A 127 6.46 4.64 6.87
N ALA A 128 7.23 4.09 5.93
CA ALA A 128 8.53 4.64 5.54
C ALA A 128 8.29 5.77 4.54
N ILE A 129 8.72 6.98 4.88
CA ILE A 129 8.49 8.18 4.08
C ILE A 129 9.81 8.60 3.42
N PRO A 130 9.95 8.49 2.09
CA PRO A 130 11.03 9.13 1.36
C PRO A 130 10.75 10.63 1.24
N GLY A 131 11.78 11.47 1.32
CA GLY A 131 11.60 12.92 1.22
C GLY A 131 12.90 13.70 1.38
N THR A 132 12.82 14.88 1.98
CA THR A 132 13.96 15.75 2.24
C THR A 132 14.12 15.99 3.74
N GLY A 133 15.28 15.64 4.26
CA GLY A 133 15.71 16.04 5.61
C GLY A 133 16.33 17.43 5.60
N VAL A 134 16.01 18.23 6.62
CA VAL A 134 16.58 19.56 6.82
C VAL A 134 17.37 19.56 8.12
N SER A 135 18.70 19.74 8.03
CA SER A 135 19.55 19.77 9.20
C SER A 135 19.27 20.99 10.09
N PRO A 136 19.68 21.00 11.38
CA PRO A 136 19.56 22.17 12.24
C PRO A 136 20.27 23.43 11.70
N LYS A 137 21.21 23.26 10.78
CA LYS A 137 21.94 24.36 10.10
C LYS A 137 21.26 24.77 8.78
N GLY A 138 20.11 24.23 8.44
CA GLY A 138 19.35 24.57 7.24
C GLY A 138 19.79 23.84 5.96
N SER A 139 20.75 22.91 6.02
CA SER A 139 21.14 22.13 4.84
C SER A 139 20.08 21.08 4.53
N GLU A 140 19.67 21.00 3.28
CA GLU A 140 18.69 20.03 2.78
C GLU A 140 19.39 18.88 2.08
N SER A 141 18.88 17.67 2.28
CA SER A 141 19.36 16.46 1.60
C SER A 141 18.24 15.45 1.43
N VAL A 142 18.36 14.62 0.41
CA VAL A 142 17.47 13.46 0.24
C VAL A 142 17.57 12.56 1.46
N HIS A 143 16.42 12.20 2.03
CA HIS A 143 16.34 11.44 3.27
C HIS A 143 15.08 10.58 3.31
N ALA A 144 15.04 9.65 4.26
CA ALA A 144 13.83 8.88 4.58
C ALA A 144 13.72 8.70 6.09
N TRP A 145 12.50 8.71 6.58
CA TRP A 145 12.16 8.51 7.99
C TRP A 145 10.92 7.62 8.13
N THR A 146 10.57 7.25 9.34
CA THR A 146 9.30 6.56 9.61
C THR A 146 8.27 7.54 10.15
N GLU A 147 7.05 7.44 9.65
CA GLU A 147 5.87 8.13 10.17
C GLU A 147 4.91 7.14 10.80
N ILE A 148 4.34 7.51 11.94
CA ILE A 148 3.27 6.76 12.60
C ILE A 148 2.19 7.74 13.02
N THR A 149 0.93 7.49 12.63
CA THR A 149 -0.21 8.24 13.13
C THR A 149 -0.73 7.60 14.41
N ILE A 150 -0.73 8.36 15.51
CA ILE A 150 -1.23 7.94 16.81
C ILE A 150 -2.29 8.95 17.24
N ASP A 151 -3.50 8.48 17.51
CA ASP A 151 -4.65 9.32 17.90
C ASP A 151 -4.87 10.51 16.96
N GLY A 152 -4.77 10.26 15.65
CA GLY A 152 -4.95 11.27 14.60
C GLY A 152 -3.79 12.25 14.42
N THR A 153 -2.71 12.10 15.17
CA THR A 153 -1.50 12.93 15.07
C THR A 153 -0.37 12.16 14.41
N ALA A 154 0.22 12.71 13.33
CA ALA A 154 1.38 12.14 12.67
C ALA A 154 2.67 12.48 13.44
N TYR A 155 3.44 11.45 13.76
CA TYR A 155 4.74 11.55 14.42
C TYR A 155 5.85 11.02 13.53
N THR A 156 7.00 11.67 13.58
CA THR A 156 8.23 11.26 12.90
C THR A 156 9.15 10.50 13.86
N PHE A 157 9.85 9.51 13.31
CA PHE A 157 10.83 8.68 14.01
C PHE A 157 12.06 8.52 13.12
N ASP A 158 13.24 8.85 13.65
CA ASP A 158 14.48 8.78 12.88
C ASP A 158 15.66 8.23 13.72
N PRO A 159 15.71 6.91 13.89
CA PRO A 159 16.81 6.30 14.63
C PRO A 159 18.16 6.45 13.91
N GLN A 160 18.15 6.68 12.58
CA GLN A 160 19.38 6.80 11.80
C GLN A 160 20.14 8.09 12.13
N ILE A 161 19.48 9.23 12.11
CA ILE A 161 20.11 10.52 12.45
C ILE A 161 20.63 10.49 13.89
N GLU A 162 19.83 9.99 14.86
CA GLU A 162 20.31 9.87 16.24
C GLU A 162 21.58 9.02 16.34
N SER A 163 21.60 7.84 15.68
CA SER A 163 22.74 6.92 15.75
C SER A 163 23.97 7.48 15.06
N VAL A 164 23.84 8.00 13.84
CA VAL A 164 24.96 8.47 13.02
C VAL A 164 25.61 9.71 13.62
N TYR A 165 24.80 10.68 14.06
CA TYR A 165 25.33 11.91 14.64
C TYR A 165 25.96 11.67 16.02
N LYS A 166 25.38 10.76 16.81
CA LYS A 166 26.04 10.36 18.07
C LYS A 166 27.41 9.72 17.82
N LYS A 167 27.49 8.79 16.86
CA LYS A 167 28.74 8.05 16.57
C LYS A 167 29.81 8.91 15.91
N ARG A 168 29.44 9.83 14.99
CA ARG A 168 30.40 10.62 14.19
C ARG A 168 30.80 11.93 14.85
N TYR A 169 29.86 12.59 15.51
CA TYR A 169 30.04 13.97 15.96
C TYR A 169 29.86 14.14 17.47
N ASN A 170 29.51 13.03 18.18
CA ASN A 170 29.13 13.04 19.60
C ASN A 170 27.94 13.99 19.89
N GLU A 171 27.10 14.26 18.90
CA GLU A 171 25.88 15.04 19.01
C GLU A 171 24.70 14.14 19.38
N ASN A 172 23.88 14.57 20.34
CA ASN A 172 22.71 13.85 20.78
C ASN A 172 21.47 14.55 20.27
N TYR A 173 20.65 13.82 19.52
CA TYR A 173 19.32 14.25 19.11
C TYR A 173 18.29 13.34 19.76
N ASP A 174 17.09 13.86 20.00
CA ASP A 174 15.91 13.10 20.38
C ASP A 174 14.90 13.20 19.22
N LEU A 175 14.86 12.17 18.39
CA LEU A 175 14.00 12.06 17.19
C LEU A 175 13.00 10.91 17.30
N PHE A 176 12.73 10.47 18.52
CA PHE A 176 11.67 9.52 18.82
C PHE A 176 10.35 10.26 19.05
N MET A 177 9.33 9.94 18.26
CA MET A 177 7.95 10.42 18.44
C MET A 177 7.84 11.96 18.46
N LYS A 178 8.35 12.63 17.40
CA LYS A 178 8.24 14.09 17.25
C LYS A 178 7.17 14.44 16.23
N LYS A 179 6.39 15.47 16.51
CA LYS A 179 5.51 16.04 15.49
C LYS A 179 6.33 16.76 14.42
N TYR A 180 5.76 16.86 13.23
CA TYR A 180 6.36 17.68 12.18
C TYR A 180 6.55 19.13 12.68
N GLY A 181 7.74 19.67 12.46
CA GLY A 181 8.12 21.01 12.93
C GLY A 181 8.57 21.12 14.39
N GLU A 182 8.40 20.07 15.21
CA GLU A 182 8.90 20.06 16.61
C GLU A 182 10.31 19.44 16.73
N ALA A 183 10.70 18.57 15.79
CA ALA A 183 12.04 18.02 15.78
C ALA A 183 13.08 19.07 15.41
N VAL A 184 14.28 18.94 15.98
CA VAL A 184 15.45 19.78 15.61
C VAL A 184 15.82 19.58 14.14
N TRP A 185 15.56 18.38 13.61
CA TRP A 185 15.63 18.04 12.21
C TRP A 185 14.28 18.29 11.55
N GLY A 186 14.29 19.02 10.43
CA GLY A 186 13.09 19.20 9.60
C GLY A 186 12.87 18.01 8.67
N TYR A 187 11.62 17.68 8.44
CA TYR A 187 11.22 16.62 7.50
C TYR A 187 10.21 17.21 6.52
N LYS A 188 10.59 17.23 5.25
CA LYS A 188 9.71 17.65 4.16
C LYS A 188 9.31 16.40 3.39
N LYS A 189 8.05 16.01 3.48
CA LYS A 189 7.52 14.98 2.57
C LYS A 189 7.79 15.43 1.15
N PRO A 190 8.01 14.51 0.19
CA PRO A 190 7.91 14.91 -1.20
C PRO A 190 6.63 15.73 -1.27
N GLU A 191 6.66 16.90 -1.90
CA GLU A 191 5.41 17.41 -2.40
C GLU A 191 4.87 16.24 -3.20
N VAL A 192 3.90 15.52 -2.60
CA VAL A 192 2.94 14.84 -3.41
C VAL A 192 2.37 16.02 -4.19
N THR A 193 2.95 16.33 -5.36
CA THR A 193 2.12 16.76 -6.45
C THR A 193 1.13 15.60 -6.56
N LYS A 194 0.07 15.64 -5.75
CA LYS A 194 -1.19 15.05 -6.15
C LYS A 194 -1.24 15.45 -7.60
N PRO A 195 -1.19 14.51 -8.58
CA PRO A 195 -1.59 14.90 -9.89
C PRO A 195 -2.89 15.61 -9.58
N GLU A 196 -2.92 16.94 -9.83
CA GLU A 196 -4.02 17.83 -9.49
C GLU A 196 -5.24 16.97 -9.60
N GLN A 197 -5.88 16.60 -8.45
CA GLN A 197 -7.07 15.76 -8.55
C GLN A 197 -7.93 16.66 -9.39
N PRO A 198 -8.14 16.34 -10.67
CA PRO A 198 -8.94 17.18 -11.53
C PRO A 198 -10.23 17.29 -10.74
N GLU A 199 -10.66 18.51 -10.41
CA GLU A 199 -11.80 18.81 -9.56
C GLU A 199 -12.85 17.75 -9.77
N THR A 200 -12.99 16.80 -8.80
CA THR A 200 -13.73 15.54 -8.88
C THR A 200 -13.98 15.07 -10.31
N VAL A 201 -13.11 14.20 -10.89
CA VAL A 201 -13.41 13.56 -12.18
C VAL A 201 -14.71 12.80 -11.95
N LYS A 202 -15.79 13.39 -12.46
CA LYS A 202 -17.10 12.76 -12.34
C LYS A 202 -17.10 11.52 -13.21
N VAL A 203 -17.73 10.48 -12.71
CA VAL A 203 -18.01 9.29 -13.50
C VAL A 203 -18.69 9.72 -14.81
N ASP A 204 -18.19 9.25 -15.93
CA ASP A 204 -18.79 9.54 -17.25
C ASP A 204 -20.18 8.90 -17.31
N GLU A 205 -21.22 9.73 -17.39
CA GLU A 205 -22.62 9.30 -17.32
C GLU A 205 -22.99 8.30 -18.42
N GLN A 206 -22.39 8.42 -19.61
CA GLN A 206 -22.65 7.49 -20.72
C GLN A 206 -22.03 6.12 -20.45
N LEU A 207 -20.81 6.10 -19.91
CA LEU A 207 -20.15 4.85 -19.54
C LEU A 207 -20.84 4.20 -18.33
N SER A 208 -21.26 4.97 -17.32
CA SER A 208 -22.04 4.45 -16.18
C SER A 208 -23.39 3.86 -16.64
N ALA A 209 -24.10 4.55 -17.54
CA ALA A 209 -25.32 4.03 -18.16
C ALA A 209 -25.06 2.73 -18.95
N LEU A 210 -23.90 2.62 -19.60
CA LEU A 210 -23.52 1.38 -20.28
C LEU A 210 -23.21 0.26 -19.28
N VAL A 211 -22.50 0.52 -18.17
CA VAL A 211 -22.27 -0.43 -17.08
C VAL A 211 -23.59 -0.96 -16.54
N SER A 212 -24.57 -0.10 -16.31
CA SER A 212 -25.91 -0.50 -15.89
C SER A 212 -26.58 -1.45 -16.89
N LYS A 213 -26.42 -1.22 -18.20
CA LYS A 213 -26.93 -2.12 -19.24
C LYS A 213 -26.14 -3.44 -19.32
N ILE A 214 -24.86 -3.41 -19.01
CA ILE A 214 -24.02 -4.62 -18.92
C ILE A 214 -24.54 -5.53 -17.81
N TYR A 215 -24.85 -4.99 -16.66
CA TYR A 215 -25.48 -5.74 -15.58
C TYR A 215 -26.85 -6.31 -15.99
N GLY A 216 -27.68 -5.51 -16.66
CA GLY A 216 -29.00 -5.94 -17.14
C GLY A 216 -29.86 -6.53 -16.03
N ALA A 217 -30.36 -7.76 -16.24
CA ALA A 217 -31.20 -8.47 -15.27
C ALA A 217 -30.38 -9.20 -14.17
N ARG A 218 -29.06 -9.13 -14.21
CA ARG A 218 -28.17 -9.84 -13.28
C ARG A 218 -27.22 -8.83 -12.60
N PRO A 219 -27.71 -8.00 -11.66
CA PRO A 219 -26.82 -7.15 -10.87
C PRO A 219 -25.89 -8.03 -10.02
N PHE A 220 -24.70 -7.52 -9.69
CA PHE A 220 -23.79 -8.23 -8.79
C PHE A 220 -24.48 -8.50 -7.44
N GLY A 221 -24.55 -9.76 -7.06
CA GLY A 221 -25.31 -10.22 -5.88
C GLY A 221 -24.58 -10.13 -4.54
N GLY A 222 -23.37 -9.54 -4.53
CA GLY A 222 -22.53 -9.42 -3.34
C GLY A 222 -22.95 -8.28 -2.42
N MET A 223 -21.97 -7.76 -1.64
CA MET A 223 -22.16 -6.63 -0.71
C MET A 223 -22.36 -5.27 -1.41
N GLY A 224 -22.39 -5.26 -2.74
CA GLY A 224 -22.54 -4.09 -3.57
C GLY A 224 -21.29 -3.80 -4.40
N VAL A 225 -21.41 -2.81 -5.29
CA VAL A 225 -20.33 -2.30 -6.14
C VAL A 225 -20.21 -0.80 -5.97
N ASP A 226 -18.98 -0.30 -6.06
CA ASP A 226 -18.68 1.11 -6.23
C ASP A 226 -18.36 1.40 -7.69
N GLU A 227 -18.87 2.51 -8.21
CA GLU A 227 -18.44 3.04 -9.51
C GLU A 227 -17.40 4.14 -9.31
N GLU A 228 -16.28 4.00 -10.00
CA GLU A 228 -15.17 4.94 -9.96
C GLU A 228 -14.79 5.42 -11.36
N ALA A 229 -14.54 6.73 -11.49
CA ALA A 229 -14.04 7.30 -12.74
C ALA A 229 -12.56 6.95 -12.92
N LEU A 230 -12.20 6.35 -14.04
CA LEU A 230 -10.82 6.12 -14.44
C LEU A 230 -10.33 7.23 -15.36
N TYR A 231 -9.14 7.73 -15.12
CA TYR A 231 -8.51 8.79 -15.91
C TYR A 231 -7.00 8.59 -16.05
N ASN A 232 -6.42 9.13 -17.11
CA ASN A 232 -4.99 9.02 -17.35
C ASN A 232 -4.19 9.71 -16.24
N GLY A 233 -3.23 9.00 -15.67
CA GLY A 233 -2.44 9.49 -14.54
C GLY A 233 -3.11 9.33 -13.17
N MET A 234 -4.20 8.55 -13.10
CA MET A 234 -4.81 8.16 -11.84
C MET A 234 -3.79 7.40 -10.99
N GLY A 235 -3.38 8.01 -9.88
CA GLY A 235 -2.54 7.38 -8.86
C GLY A 235 -3.32 6.45 -7.96
N GLU A 236 -2.63 5.71 -7.12
CA GLU A 236 -3.25 4.82 -6.13
C GLU A 236 -3.98 5.62 -5.05
N ASP A 237 -5.18 5.18 -4.71
CA ASP A 237 -5.94 5.68 -3.56
C ASP A 237 -5.38 5.13 -2.22
N GLY A 238 -6.00 5.48 -1.10
CA GLY A 238 -5.64 4.98 0.23
C GLY A 238 -5.79 3.46 0.41
N MET A 239 -6.36 2.75 -0.57
CA MET A 239 -6.49 1.29 -0.62
C MET A 239 -5.58 0.66 -1.70
N GLY A 240 -4.68 1.43 -2.29
CA GLY A 240 -3.79 0.98 -3.36
C GLY A 240 -4.46 0.81 -4.72
N ARG A 241 -5.68 1.35 -4.92
CA ARG A 241 -6.41 1.25 -6.18
C ARG A 241 -6.11 2.44 -7.08
N GLY A 242 -5.37 2.21 -8.14
CA GLY A 242 -5.07 3.14 -9.22
C GLY A 242 -5.26 2.46 -10.57
N LEU A 243 -4.80 3.07 -11.67
CA LEU A 243 -4.93 2.46 -13.00
C LEU A 243 -4.32 1.05 -13.05
N PHE A 244 -3.20 0.84 -12.34
CA PHE A 244 -2.54 -0.46 -12.31
C PHE A 244 -3.43 -1.55 -11.68
N TRP A 245 -4.18 -1.22 -10.62
CA TRP A 245 -5.16 -2.13 -10.01
C TRP A 245 -6.24 -2.59 -10.99
N TYR A 246 -6.77 -1.65 -11.80
CA TYR A 246 -7.88 -1.95 -12.71
C TYR A 246 -7.42 -2.59 -14.02
N LEU A 247 -6.24 -2.20 -14.52
CA LEU A 247 -5.80 -2.48 -15.89
C LEU A 247 -4.51 -3.32 -15.96
N GLY A 248 -3.81 -3.51 -14.81
CA GLY A 248 -2.48 -4.13 -14.78
C GLY A 248 -1.40 -3.31 -15.48
N THR A 249 -1.70 -2.06 -15.84
CA THR A 249 -0.78 -1.13 -16.50
C THR A 249 -1.31 0.30 -16.40
N ASP A 250 -0.42 1.27 -16.32
CA ASP A 250 -0.68 2.70 -16.44
C ASP A 250 -0.31 3.27 -17.81
N ASP A 251 0.31 2.45 -18.66
CA ASP A 251 0.73 2.80 -20.03
C ASP A 251 -0.40 2.52 -21.05
N ILE A 252 -1.60 3.05 -20.78
CA ILE A 252 -2.74 3.09 -21.69
C ILE A 252 -3.34 4.49 -21.65
N LYS A 253 -3.59 5.09 -22.82
CA LYS A 253 -4.26 6.38 -22.94
C LYS A 253 -5.67 6.20 -23.49
N PHE A 254 -6.65 6.75 -22.80
CA PHE A 254 -8.07 6.70 -23.13
C PHE A 254 -8.73 8.06 -22.85
N GLU A 255 -9.92 8.32 -23.40
CA GLU A 255 -10.64 9.58 -23.21
C GLU A 255 -11.44 9.59 -21.90
N ALA A 256 -12.08 8.49 -21.57
CA ALA A 256 -12.84 8.30 -20.33
C ALA A 256 -12.88 6.83 -19.93
N GLY A 257 -13.00 6.57 -18.64
CA GLY A 257 -13.13 5.23 -18.12
C GLY A 257 -14.02 5.18 -16.87
N VAL A 258 -14.67 4.04 -16.68
CA VAL A 258 -15.45 3.72 -15.49
C VAL A 258 -15.10 2.31 -15.05
N ALA A 259 -14.84 2.14 -13.76
CA ALA A 259 -14.77 0.84 -13.11
C ALA A 259 -15.99 0.66 -12.20
N SER A 260 -16.61 -0.50 -12.24
CA SER A 260 -17.57 -0.97 -11.25
C SER A 260 -16.94 -2.17 -10.55
N GLU A 261 -16.55 -1.96 -9.29
CA GLU A 261 -15.74 -2.88 -8.50
C GLU A 261 -16.53 -3.35 -7.27
N SER A 262 -16.31 -4.59 -6.81
CA SER A 262 -16.84 -5.05 -5.54
C SER A 262 -16.38 -4.14 -4.39
N MET A 263 -17.30 -3.75 -3.52
CA MET A 263 -16.99 -2.95 -2.32
C MET A 263 -16.09 -3.67 -1.32
N ILE A 264 -15.93 -5.00 -1.45
CA ILE A 264 -15.10 -5.82 -0.55
C ILE A 264 -14.14 -6.70 -1.32
N THR A 265 -12.91 -6.82 -0.82
CA THR A 265 -11.83 -7.58 -1.46
C THR A 265 -11.97 -9.10 -1.34
N SER A 266 -12.95 -9.59 -0.59
CA SER A 266 -13.25 -11.03 -0.46
C SER A 266 -14.24 -11.54 -1.51
N GLN A 267 -14.68 -10.69 -2.44
CA GLN A 267 -15.54 -11.05 -3.57
C GLN A 267 -14.92 -10.53 -4.85
N ALA A 268 -14.47 -11.45 -5.72
CA ALA A 268 -13.85 -11.09 -6.98
C ALA A 268 -14.93 -10.68 -7.99
N HIS A 269 -15.05 -9.38 -8.22
CA HIS A 269 -15.94 -8.83 -9.23
C HIS A 269 -15.44 -7.46 -9.70
N SER A 270 -15.32 -7.29 -11.02
CA SER A 270 -14.92 -6.02 -11.64
C SER A 270 -15.45 -5.93 -13.06
N ILE A 271 -16.04 -4.79 -13.41
CA ILE A 271 -16.36 -4.40 -14.78
C ILE A 271 -15.68 -3.06 -15.05
N VAL A 272 -14.80 -3.01 -16.04
CA VAL A 272 -14.17 -1.77 -16.49
C VAL A 272 -14.60 -1.47 -17.91
N VAL A 273 -15.02 -0.24 -18.17
CA VAL A 273 -15.34 0.24 -19.53
C VAL A 273 -14.49 1.48 -19.83
N LEU A 274 -13.75 1.43 -20.93
CA LEU A 274 -12.88 2.51 -21.40
C LEU A 274 -13.37 3.00 -22.78
N ARG A 275 -13.30 4.33 -23.01
CA ARG A 275 -13.56 4.97 -24.31
C ARG A 275 -12.27 5.55 -24.88
N PHE A 276 -12.04 5.27 -26.14
CA PHE A 276 -10.87 5.70 -26.90
C PHE A 276 -11.26 6.66 -28.03
N ALA A 277 -10.28 7.41 -28.57
CA ALA A 277 -10.50 8.36 -29.66
C ALA A 277 -10.94 7.67 -30.96
N ASP A 278 -10.47 6.45 -31.22
CA ASP A 278 -10.80 5.67 -32.41
C ASP A 278 -10.82 4.14 -32.11
N GLU A 279 -11.35 3.40 -33.11
CA GLU A 279 -11.50 1.93 -33.01
C GLU A 279 -10.15 1.20 -32.99
N LYS A 280 -9.13 1.75 -33.65
CA LYS A 280 -7.81 1.15 -33.68
C LYS A 280 -7.17 1.19 -32.29
N GLN A 281 -7.23 2.34 -31.62
CA GLN A 281 -6.73 2.50 -30.26
C GLN A 281 -7.46 1.55 -29.29
N ALA A 282 -8.77 1.42 -29.42
CA ALA A 282 -9.57 0.47 -28.62
C ALA A 282 -9.13 -0.98 -28.87
N ALA A 283 -8.90 -1.37 -30.12
CA ALA A 283 -8.45 -2.72 -30.44
C ALA A 283 -7.03 -3.02 -29.91
N ASP A 284 -6.11 -2.06 -30.08
CA ASP A 284 -4.74 -2.16 -29.58
C ASP A 284 -4.72 -2.25 -28.03
N ALA A 285 -5.52 -1.44 -27.36
CA ALA A 285 -5.70 -1.47 -25.90
C ALA A 285 -6.29 -2.80 -25.42
N ALA A 286 -7.33 -3.31 -26.10
CA ALA A 286 -7.91 -4.61 -25.74
C ALA A 286 -6.90 -5.75 -25.90
N ALA A 287 -6.03 -5.72 -26.91
CA ALA A 287 -4.97 -6.70 -27.07
C ALA A 287 -3.96 -6.64 -25.91
N LYS A 288 -3.58 -5.44 -25.49
CA LYS A 288 -2.67 -5.21 -24.36
C LYS A 288 -3.32 -5.69 -23.05
N LEU A 289 -4.56 -5.27 -22.77
CA LEU A 289 -5.26 -5.59 -21.52
C LEU A 289 -5.48 -7.10 -21.31
N LYS A 290 -5.60 -7.89 -22.36
CA LYS A 290 -5.65 -9.37 -22.26
C LYS A 290 -4.41 -9.97 -21.60
N THR A 291 -3.29 -9.27 -21.59
CA THR A 291 -2.02 -9.76 -21.04
C THR A 291 -1.58 -9.03 -19.78
N THR A 292 -2.16 -7.86 -19.49
CA THR A 292 -1.77 -7.04 -18.34
C THR A 292 -2.75 -7.11 -17.18
N VAL A 293 -4.05 -7.25 -17.45
CA VAL A 293 -5.04 -7.36 -16.37
C VAL A 293 -4.77 -8.59 -15.52
N ASP A 294 -4.66 -8.39 -14.21
CA ASP A 294 -4.42 -9.48 -13.26
C ASP A 294 -5.76 -10.04 -12.73
N PRO A 295 -6.15 -11.28 -13.10
CA PRO A 295 -7.35 -11.92 -12.61
C PRO A 295 -7.30 -12.26 -11.10
N ARG A 296 -6.14 -12.10 -10.46
CA ARG A 296 -5.89 -12.36 -9.03
C ARG A 296 -5.56 -11.10 -8.24
N LYS A 297 -5.95 -9.92 -8.72
CA LYS A 297 -5.66 -8.64 -8.05
C LYS A 297 -6.22 -8.55 -6.61
N TRP A 298 -7.23 -9.34 -6.25
CA TRP A 298 -7.77 -9.43 -4.89
C TRP A 298 -6.92 -10.35 -4.01
N ILE A 299 -6.80 -10.03 -2.73
CA ILE A 299 -5.86 -10.69 -1.80
C ILE A 299 -6.22 -12.16 -1.55
N CYS A 300 -7.51 -12.49 -1.37
CA CYS A 300 -7.96 -13.82 -0.95
C CYS A 300 -8.76 -14.56 -2.01
N VAL A 301 -9.13 -13.90 -3.08
CA VAL A 301 -9.99 -14.43 -4.15
C VAL A 301 -9.45 -13.99 -5.50
N GLY A 302 -9.95 -14.60 -6.56
CA GLY A 302 -9.64 -14.23 -7.93
C GLY A 302 -10.70 -14.80 -8.86
N VAL A 303 -10.56 -14.52 -10.13
CA VAL A 303 -11.35 -15.14 -11.20
C VAL A 303 -10.46 -16.03 -12.04
N ASP A 304 -11.04 -16.98 -12.73
CA ASP A 304 -10.30 -17.90 -13.61
C ASP A 304 -9.64 -17.15 -14.76
N GLU A 305 -10.33 -16.14 -15.32
CA GLU A 305 -9.79 -15.29 -16.38
C GLU A 305 -10.44 -13.89 -16.39
N ALA A 306 -9.67 -12.90 -16.89
CA ALA A 306 -10.20 -11.59 -17.25
C ALA A 306 -10.70 -11.62 -18.71
N LYS A 307 -11.99 -11.35 -18.93
CA LYS A 307 -12.58 -11.29 -20.27
C LYS A 307 -12.44 -9.87 -20.83
N VAL A 308 -11.71 -9.70 -21.93
CA VAL A 308 -11.45 -8.40 -22.55
C VAL A 308 -11.99 -8.37 -23.98
N VAL A 309 -12.87 -7.41 -24.27
CA VAL A 309 -13.51 -7.25 -25.58
C VAL A 309 -13.52 -5.78 -25.98
N SER A 310 -13.25 -5.48 -27.26
CA SER A 310 -13.49 -4.16 -27.88
C SER A 310 -14.70 -4.20 -28.82
N LYS A 311 -15.42 -3.08 -28.89
CA LYS A 311 -16.46 -2.80 -29.87
C LYS A 311 -16.49 -1.31 -30.19
N GLY A 312 -16.31 -0.95 -31.46
CA GLY A 312 -16.13 0.44 -31.85
C GLY A 312 -14.98 1.09 -31.06
N LYS A 313 -15.25 2.22 -30.46
CA LYS A 313 -14.27 2.98 -29.66
C LYS A 313 -14.20 2.53 -28.19
N LEU A 314 -14.91 1.47 -27.81
CA LEU A 314 -15.02 1.02 -26.43
C LEU A 314 -14.26 -0.27 -26.18
N VAL A 315 -13.71 -0.40 -24.97
CA VAL A 315 -13.16 -1.64 -24.43
C VAL A 315 -13.88 -1.96 -23.14
N CYS A 316 -14.25 -3.22 -22.96
CA CYS A 316 -14.79 -3.74 -21.71
C CYS A 316 -13.89 -4.83 -21.18
N VAL A 317 -13.57 -4.75 -19.89
CA VAL A 317 -12.90 -5.79 -19.12
C VAL A 317 -13.90 -6.30 -18.08
N VAL A 318 -14.10 -7.60 -18.03
CA VAL A 318 -14.98 -8.24 -17.05
C VAL A 318 -14.19 -9.30 -16.29
N MET A 319 -14.20 -9.22 -14.99
CA MET A 319 -13.67 -10.20 -14.06
C MET A 319 -14.82 -10.68 -13.16
N ASP A 320 -15.47 -11.76 -13.54
CA ASP A 320 -16.58 -12.39 -12.84
C ASP A 320 -16.77 -13.80 -13.39
N ASP A 321 -16.60 -14.83 -12.56
CA ASP A 321 -16.67 -16.22 -13.01
C ASP A 321 -18.11 -16.68 -13.22
N GLU A 322 -19.08 -16.12 -12.49
CA GLU A 322 -20.47 -16.56 -12.55
C GLU A 322 -21.21 -15.96 -13.75
N ASN A 323 -21.05 -14.66 -13.99
CA ASN A 323 -21.82 -13.89 -14.97
C ASN A 323 -20.97 -13.26 -16.09
N GLY A 324 -19.66 -13.53 -16.15
CA GLY A 324 -18.74 -12.86 -17.06
C GLY A 324 -19.15 -12.93 -18.53
N ASP A 325 -19.58 -14.08 -19.03
CA ASP A 325 -20.07 -14.23 -20.41
C ASP A 325 -21.37 -13.46 -20.66
N TYR A 326 -22.27 -13.42 -19.69
CA TYR A 326 -23.51 -12.65 -19.77
C TYR A 326 -23.19 -11.14 -19.87
N TYR A 327 -22.27 -10.63 -19.06
CA TYR A 327 -21.87 -9.22 -19.09
C TYR A 327 -21.17 -8.85 -20.39
N ILE A 328 -20.28 -9.67 -20.91
CA ILE A 328 -19.65 -9.47 -22.22
C ILE A 328 -20.67 -9.45 -23.36
N ASN A 329 -21.66 -10.34 -23.33
CA ASN A 329 -22.73 -10.34 -24.34
C ASN A 329 -23.60 -9.08 -24.28
N ASN A 330 -23.93 -8.62 -23.07
CA ASN A 330 -24.66 -7.34 -22.90
C ASN A 330 -23.83 -6.14 -23.34
N PHE A 331 -22.52 -6.13 -23.05
CA PHE A 331 -21.63 -5.10 -23.61
C PHE A 331 -21.70 -5.09 -25.14
N LYS A 332 -21.51 -6.25 -25.79
CA LYS A 332 -21.59 -6.36 -27.25
C LYS A 332 -22.92 -5.93 -27.83
N ALA A 333 -24.02 -6.10 -27.10
CA ALA A 333 -25.35 -5.71 -27.56
C ALA A 333 -25.63 -4.21 -27.43
N ASN A 334 -25.01 -3.52 -26.45
CA ASN A 334 -25.33 -2.15 -26.06
C ASN A 334 -24.24 -1.11 -26.35
N ALA A 335 -23.00 -1.55 -26.69
CA ALA A 335 -21.87 -0.68 -27.05
C ALA A 335 -21.95 -0.17 -28.49
#